data_243008495cc3bb3769f327a11acf007f
#
_entry.id   243008495cc3bb3769f327a11acf007f
#
_cell.length_a   1.000
_cell.length_b   1.000
_cell.length_c   1.000
_cell.angle_alpha   90.00
_cell.angle_beta   90.00
_cell.angle_gamma   90.00
#
_symmetry.space_group_name_H-M   'P 1'
#
loop_
_entity.id
_entity.type
_entity.pdbx_description
1 polymer ?
#
loop_
_entity_poly.entity_id
_entity_poly.type
_entity_poly.pdbx_seq_one_letter_code
_entity_poly.pdbx_strand_id
1 'polypeptide(L)'
;LYTTRKFDIRTKVLDPSPDAPAQFGANEFQVGSLQDYDTVMAFAADCDTVCIEIEAVNVQALRDLRALGKKVHPNPDSLELIQDKTKQKQFYADHNIPTSRFEMVTDKAAFEAARDRWPIPFVWKAATGGYDGFGVVVCRNEEDILKIPDAPGMLEAFVDFDLEVSVIVARNESGEVKTFPVADQEF
;
A
#
# COMPACT_ATOMS: atom_id res chain seq x y z
N LEU A 1 -3.64 -14.48 13.25
CA LEU A 1 -4.87 -15.12 13.79
C LEU A 1 -4.57 -16.28 14.76
N TYR A 2 -3.71 -17.24 14.42
CA TYR A 2 -3.41 -18.37 15.33
C TYR A 2 -2.70 -17.94 16.62
N THR A 3 -1.82 -16.95 16.53
CA THR A 3 -1.11 -16.46 17.71
C THR A 3 -2.03 -15.74 18.69
N THR A 4 -3.04 -15.01 18.20
CA THR A 4 -4.00 -14.29 19.06
C THR A 4 -4.80 -15.20 19.97
N ARG A 5 -5.08 -16.43 19.54
CA ARG A 5 -5.75 -17.44 20.38
C ARG A 5 -4.97 -17.83 21.64
N LYS A 6 -3.63 -17.72 21.61
CA LYS A 6 -2.78 -17.99 22.79
C LYS A 6 -2.93 -16.92 23.88
N PHE A 7 -3.48 -15.77 23.51
CA PHE A 7 -3.67 -14.62 24.41
C PHE A 7 -5.16 -14.35 24.68
N ASP A 8 -6.04 -15.29 24.35
CA ASP A 8 -7.51 -15.18 24.50
C ASP A 8 -8.10 -13.92 23.80
N ILE A 9 -7.49 -13.55 22.68
CA ILE A 9 -7.97 -12.43 21.87
C ILE A 9 -8.98 -12.98 20.85
N ARG A 10 -10.21 -12.48 20.91
CA ARG A 10 -11.23 -12.77 19.91
C ARG A 10 -10.93 -12.01 18.62
N THR A 11 -11.01 -12.68 17.49
CA THR A 11 -10.72 -12.13 16.17
C THR A 11 -11.93 -12.17 15.26
N LYS A 12 -12.14 -11.07 14.53
CA LYS A 12 -13.16 -10.93 13.49
C LYS A 12 -12.44 -10.51 12.20
N VAL A 13 -12.82 -11.10 11.07
CA VAL A 13 -12.19 -10.81 9.76
C VAL A 13 -13.25 -10.39 8.77
N LEU A 14 -12.97 -9.31 8.04
CA LEU A 14 -13.70 -8.85 6.86
C LEU A 14 -12.87 -9.12 5.63
N ASP A 15 -13.42 -9.80 4.64
CA ASP A 15 -12.76 -10.08 3.37
C ASP A 15 -13.79 -10.08 2.23
N PRO A 16 -13.48 -9.58 1.03
CA PRO A 16 -14.41 -9.62 -0.09
C PRO A 16 -14.65 -11.05 -0.64
N SER A 17 -13.72 -11.97 -0.43
CA SER A 17 -13.84 -13.36 -0.90
C SER A 17 -14.47 -14.27 0.17
N PRO A 18 -15.53 -15.01 -0.16
CA PRO A 18 -16.07 -16.02 0.75
C PRO A 18 -15.10 -17.18 1.01
N ASP A 19 -14.11 -17.37 0.15
CA ASP A 19 -13.12 -18.45 0.22
C ASP A 19 -11.79 -18.02 0.82
N ALA A 20 -11.74 -16.81 1.42
CA ALA A 20 -10.52 -16.29 2.03
C ALA A 20 -9.99 -17.23 3.11
N PRO A 21 -8.70 -17.64 3.10
CA PRO A 21 -8.13 -18.57 4.07
C PRO A 21 -8.24 -18.09 5.53
N ALA A 22 -8.35 -16.79 5.74
CA ALA A 22 -8.51 -16.18 7.05
C ALA A 22 -9.75 -16.64 7.81
N GLN A 23 -10.80 -17.12 7.11
CA GLN A 23 -12.02 -17.65 7.72
C GLN A 23 -11.73 -18.82 8.68
N PHE A 24 -10.73 -19.65 8.39
CA PHE A 24 -10.39 -20.81 9.23
C PHE A 24 -9.64 -20.44 10.51
N GLY A 25 -9.04 -19.23 10.53
CA GLY A 25 -8.27 -18.73 11.66
C GLY A 25 -9.03 -17.77 12.57
N ALA A 26 -10.10 -17.15 12.09
CA ALA A 26 -10.90 -16.18 12.81
C ALA A 26 -11.94 -16.84 13.74
N ASN A 27 -12.42 -16.08 14.75
CA ASN A 27 -13.60 -16.46 15.53
C ASN A 27 -14.89 -16.09 14.80
N GLU A 28 -14.86 -14.99 14.05
CA GLU A 28 -15.94 -14.53 13.19
C GLU A 28 -15.38 -14.14 11.83
N PHE A 29 -16.13 -14.44 10.79
CA PHE A 29 -15.78 -14.08 9.42
C PHE A 29 -16.98 -13.44 8.73
N GLN A 30 -16.76 -12.31 8.07
CA GLN A 30 -17.78 -11.59 7.33
C GLN A 30 -17.29 -11.35 5.91
N VAL A 31 -18.14 -11.66 4.93
CA VAL A 31 -17.89 -11.30 3.53
C VAL A 31 -18.40 -9.88 3.29
N GLY A 32 -17.55 -9.02 2.71
CA GLY A 32 -17.94 -7.65 2.42
C GLY A 32 -16.81 -6.83 1.78
N SER A 33 -17.17 -5.70 1.20
CA SER A 33 -16.22 -4.82 0.54
C SER A 33 -15.39 -4.04 1.57
N LEU A 34 -14.07 -4.10 1.44
CA LEU A 34 -13.13 -3.30 2.23
C LEU A 34 -13.16 -1.81 1.84
N GLN A 35 -13.68 -1.48 0.65
CA GLN A 35 -13.76 -0.10 0.14
C GLN A 35 -15.08 0.58 0.51
N ASP A 36 -16.10 -0.20 0.89
CA ASP A 36 -17.40 0.35 1.26
C ASP A 36 -17.37 0.89 2.69
N TYR A 37 -17.65 2.19 2.83
CA TYR A 37 -17.60 2.90 4.10
C TYR A 37 -18.53 2.27 5.16
N ASP A 38 -19.78 2.04 4.79
CA ASP A 38 -20.80 1.54 5.73
C ASP A 38 -20.49 0.11 6.17
N THR A 39 -20.01 -0.72 5.26
CA THR A 39 -19.57 -2.10 5.55
C THR A 39 -18.43 -2.10 6.58
N VAL A 40 -17.39 -1.27 6.37
CA VAL A 40 -16.25 -1.19 7.29
C VAL A 40 -16.67 -0.65 8.65
N MET A 41 -17.52 0.38 8.69
CA MET A 41 -18.02 0.94 9.94
C MET A 41 -18.86 -0.06 10.74
N ALA A 42 -19.80 -0.76 10.07
CA ALA A 42 -20.64 -1.78 10.70
C ALA A 42 -19.82 -2.99 11.19
N PHE A 43 -18.86 -3.44 10.38
CA PHE A 43 -17.96 -4.54 10.75
C PHE A 43 -17.17 -4.25 12.03
N ALA A 44 -16.62 -3.03 12.14
CA ALA A 44 -15.75 -2.64 13.24
C ALA A 44 -16.51 -2.10 14.47
N ALA A 45 -17.84 -1.99 14.42
CA ALA A 45 -18.64 -1.38 15.47
C ALA A 45 -18.41 -1.98 16.86
N ASP A 46 -18.24 -3.29 16.94
CA ASP A 46 -18.04 -4.08 18.17
C ASP A 46 -16.56 -4.46 18.42
N CYS A 47 -15.62 -3.96 17.62
CA CYS A 47 -14.20 -4.22 17.79
C CYS A 47 -13.54 -3.16 18.70
N ASP A 48 -12.61 -3.56 19.56
CA ASP A 48 -11.76 -2.67 20.35
C ASP A 48 -10.60 -2.14 19.52
N THR A 49 -10.05 -3.02 18.66
CA THR A 49 -8.90 -2.72 17.81
C THR A 49 -9.17 -3.19 16.38
N VAL A 50 -8.84 -2.34 15.42
CA VAL A 50 -8.93 -2.62 13.99
C VAL A 50 -7.52 -2.67 13.41
N CYS A 51 -7.16 -3.78 12.78
CA CYS A 51 -5.88 -3.96 12.11
C CYS A 51 -6.10 -4.19 10.62
N ILE A 52 -5.22 -3.64 9.81
CA ILE A 52 -5.26 -3.74 8.36
C ILE A 52 -4.17 -4.71 7.89
N GLU A 53 -4.55 -5.60 6.99
CA GLU A 53 -3.64 -6.51 6.30
C GLU A 53 -3.56 -6.14 4.81
N ILE A 54 -4.71 -6.00 4.14
CA ILE A 54 -4.79 -5.52 2.76
C ILE A 54 -4.88 -3.99 2.77
N GLU A 55 -3.96 -3.32 2.07
CA GLU A 55 -3.89 -1.85 2.02
C GLU A 55 -5.12 -1.20 1.38
N ALA A 56 -5.79 -1.89 0.44
CA ALA A 56 -6.95 -1.40 -0.29
C ALA A 56 -8.22 -1.37 0.57
N VAL A 57 -8.27 -0.47 1.54
CA VAL A 57 -9.38 -0.29 2.49
C VAL A 57 -9.85 1.17 2.50
N ASN A 58 -11.10 1.41 2.90
CA ASN A 58 -11.67 2.75 3.03
C ASN A 58 -11.00 3.53 4.17
N VAL A 59 -10.12 4.45 3.83
CA VAL A 59 -9.35 5.25 4.79
C VAL A 59 -10.24 6.16 5.63
N GLN A 60 -11.33 6.71 5.04
CA GLN A 60 -12.24 7.59 5.78
C GLN A 60 -12.96 6.83 6.90
N ALA A 61 -13.43 5.62 6.62
CA ALA A 61 -14.03 4.77 7.66
C ALA A 61 -13.04 4.50 8.81
N LEU A 62 -11.77 4.27 8.50
CA LEU A 62 -10.73 4.06 9.53
C LEU A 62 -10.49 5.32 10.37
N ARG A 63 -10.50 6.51 9.75
CA ARG A 63 -10.41 7.79 10.49
C ARG A 63 -11.57 7.99 11.44
N ASP A 64 -12.78 7.71 10.99
CA ASP A 64 -13.98 7.88 11.80
C ASP A 64 -14.04 6.86 12.93
N LEU A 65 -13.64 5.61 12.70
CA LEU A 65 -13.49 4.62 13.77
C LEU A 65 -12.49 5.07 14.84
N ARG A 66 -11.37 5.68 14.42
CA ARG A 66 -10.39 6.25 15.34
C ARG A 66 -10.95 7.44 16.12
N ALA A 67 -11.72 8.31 15.45
CA ALA A 67 -12.42 9.44 16.11
C ALA A 67 -13.46 8.98 17.14
N LEU A 68 -14.06 7.80 16.92
CA LEU A 68 -14.94 7.13 17.89
C LEU A 68 -14.19 6.41 19.03
N GLY A 69 -12.88 6.57 19.12
CA GLY A 69 -12.05 6.04 20.22
C GLY A 69 -11.53 4.61 20.01
N LYS A 70 -11.73 4.02 18.81
CA LYS A 70 -11.17 2.70 18.52
C LYS A 70 -9.67 2.78 18.22
N LYS A 71 -8.94 1.74 18.57
CA LYS A 71 -7.54 1.61 18.18
C LYS A 71 -7.48 1.13 16.73
N VAL A 72 -6.84 1.91 15.86
CA VAL A 72 -6.72 1.60 14.43
C VAL A 72 -5.26 1.55 14.03
N HIS A 73 -4.81 0.43 13.50
CA HIS A 73 -3.43 0.18 13.09
C HIS A 73 -3.37 -0.42 11.68
N PRO A 74 -2.48 0.10 10.82
CA PRO A 74 -1.65 1.30 10.96
C PRO A 74 -2.47 2.58 11.04
N ASN A 75 -1.80 3.72 11.26
CA ASN A 75 -2.45 5.03 11.22
C ASN A 75 -3.11 5.24 9.84
N PRO A 76 -4.40 5.64 9.78
CA PRO A 76 -5.09 5.90 8.51
C PRO A 76 -4.36 6.87 7.57
N ASP A 77 -3.68 7.89 8.10
CA ASP A 77 -2.91 8.84 7.29
C ASP A 77 -1.69 8.17 6.63
N SER A 78 -1.09 7.19 7.29
CA SER A 78 -0.02 6.38 6.68
C SER A 78 -0.56 5.49 5.55
N LEU A 79 -1.76 4.95 5.70
CA LEU A 79 -2.41 4.18 4.64
C LEU A 79 -2.74 5.03 3.42
N GLU A 80 -3.18 6.26 3.60
CA GLU A 80 -3.43 7.17 2.48
C GLU A 80 -2.16 7.43 1.66
N LEU A 81 -1.01 7.57 2.33
CA LEU A 81 0.29 7.68 1.64
C LEU A 81 0.66 6.40 0.90
N ILE A 82 0.41 5.24 1.51
CA ILE A 82 0.75 3.94 0.92
C ILE A 82 -0.13 3.63 -0.30
N GLN A 83 -1.42 3.99 -0.23
CA GLN A 83 -2.38 3.75 -1.32
C GLN A 83 -2.09 4.60 -2.57
N ASP A 84 -1.35 5.71 -2.43
CA ASP A 84 -0.99 6.61 -3.54
C ASP A 84 0.52 6.76 -3.65
N LYS A 85 1.11 6.12 -4.65
CA LYS A 85 2.56 6.13 -4.89
C LYS A 85 3.11 7.54 -5.16
N THR A 86 2.30 8.44 -5.72
CA THR A 86 2.73 9.82 -5.97
C THR A 86 2.82 10.61 -4.67
N LYS A 87 1.84 10.45 -3.78
CA LYS A 87 1.88 11.02 -2.42
C LYS A 87 3.06 10.47 -1.63
N GLN A 88 3.29 9.16 -1.72
CA GLN A 88 4.40 8.50 -1.03
C GLN A 88 5.76 9.04 -1.51
N LYS A 89 5.96 9.20 -2.82
CA LYS A 89 7.20 9.77 -3.37
C LYS A 89 7.39 11.24 -3.00
N GLN A 90 6.32 12.03 -3.02
CA GLN A 90 6.38 13.41 -2.55
C GLN A 90 6.77 13.48 -1.08
N PHE A 91 6.17 12.62 -0.24
CA PHE A 91 6.55 12.52 1.18
C PHE A 91 8.04 12.20 1.36
N TYR A 92 8.61 11.30 0.55
CA TYR A 92 10.05 11.00 0.62
C TYR A 92 10.89 12.21 0.25
N ALA A 93 10.52 12.96 -0.79
CA ALA A 93 11.23 14.16 -1.19
C ALA A 93 11.17 15.26 -0.12
N ASP A 94 9.98 15.51 0.43
CA ASP A 94 9.73 16.53 1.45
C ASP A 94 10.48 16.27 2.77
N HIS A 95 10.75 14.98 3.06
CA HIS A 95 11.46 14.56 4.28
C HIS A 95 12.92 14.16 4.03
N ASN A 96 13.46 14.41 2.83
CA ASN A 96 14.83 14.05 2.43
C ASN A 96 15.14 12.56 2.63
N ILE A 97 14.14 11.68 2.43
CA ILE A 97 14.33 10.23 2.43
C ILE A 97 14.89 9.82 1.07
N PRO A 98 16.03 9.10 1.03
CA PRO A 98 16.62 8.67 -0.24
C PRO A 98 15.65 7.84 -1.07
N THR A 99 15.50 8.24 -2.33
CA THR A 99 14.66 7.52 -3.30
C THR A 99 15.19 7.79 -4.70
N SER A 100 14.83 6.96 -5.69
CA SER A 100 15.14 7.20 -7.09
C SER A 100 14.52 8.52 -7.58
N ARG A 101 15.18 9.18 -8.55
CA ARG A 101 14.61 10.36 -9.23
C ARG A 101 13.24 10.00 -9.80
N PHE A 102 12.27 10.90 -9.65
CA PHE A 102 10.91 10.70 -10.14
C PHE A 102 10.31 11.99 -10.71
N GLU A 103 9.26 11.84 -11.51
CA GLU A 103 8.45 12.94 -12.03
C GLU A 103 6.99 12.45 -12.13
N MET A 104 6.06 13.23 -11.59
CA MET A 104 4.63 12.90 -11.63
C MET A 104 4.03 13.29 -12.97
N VAL A 105 3.15 12.43 -13.49
CA VAL A 105 2.40 12.66 -14.72
C VAL A 105 0.91 12.41 -14.45
N THR A 106 0.06 13.33 -14.90
CA THR A 106 -1.39 13.25 -14.65
C THR A 106 -2.12 12.41 -15.69
N ASP A 107 -1.56 12.30 -16.89
CA ASP A 107 -2.15 11.69 -18.06
C ASP A 107 -1.08 11.43 -19.13
N LYS A 108 -1.50 10.91 -20.27
CA LYS A 108 -0.62 10.64 -21.39
C LYS A 108 0.00 11.90 -22.00
N ALA A 109 -0.71 13.03 -22.02
CA ALA A 109 -0.18 14.28 -22.55
C ALA A 109 0.96 14.82 -21.67
N ALA A 110 0.80 14.76 -20.35
CA ALA A 110 1.85 15.10 -19.39
C ALA A 110 3.06 14.17 -19.52
N PHE A 111 2.81 12.86 -19.73
CA PHE A 111 3.88 11.90 -20.02
C PHE A 111 4.66 12.27 -21.28
N GLU A 112 4.00 12.55 -22.41
CA GLU A 112 4.66 12.92 -23.66
C GLU A 112 5.48 14.21 -23.51
N ALA A 113 4.98 15.18 -22.76
CA ALA A 113 5.72 16.42 -22.45
C ALA A 113 6.96 16.18 -21.55
N ALA A 114 6.95 15.12 -20.75
CA ALA A 114 8.06 14.72 -19.90
C ALA A 114 9.09 13.84 -20.62
N ARG A 115 8.69 13.15 -21.67
CA ARG A 115 9.39 12.05 -22.34
C ARG A 115 10.87 12.32 -22.64
N ASP A 116 11.20 13.47 -23.17
CA ASP A 116 12.58 13.83 -23.57
C ASP A 116 13.54 13.94 -22.36
N ARG A 117 13.02 14.14 -21.17
CA ARG A 117 13.79 14.20 -19.93
C ARG A 117 14.06 12.82 -19.31
N TRP A 118 13.46 11.79 -19.87
CA TRP A 118 13.51 10.41 -19.35
C TRP A 118 14.08 9.45 -20.40
N PRO A 119 15.41 9.36 -20.50
CA PRO A 119 16.05 8.38 -21.39
C PRO A 119 15.76 6.97 -20.93
N ILE A 120 15.64 6.05 -21.89
CA ILE A 120 15.51 4.61 -21.64
C ILE A 120 16.84 4.09 -21.04
N PRO A 121 16.81 3.22 -20.00
CA PRO A 121 15.62 2.68 -19.35
C PRO A 121 15.04 3.58 -18.25
N PHE A 122 13.72 3.54 -18.11
CA PHE A 122 13.00 4.14 -16.98
C PHE A 122 11.79 3.26 -16.60
N VAL A 123 11.13 3.59 -15.48
CA VAL A 123 9.93 2.87 -15.02
C VAL A 123 8.76 3.85 -14.94
N TRP A 124 7.61 3.45 -15.46
CA TRP A 124 6.35 4.11 -15.19
C TRP A 124 5.58 3.31 -14.13
N LYS A 125 4.99 4.01 -13.16
CA LYS A 125 4.15 3.39 -12.11
C LYS A 125 2.84 4.14 -11.99
N ALA A 126 1.72 3.39 -11.93
CA ALA A 126 0.41 3.97 -11.65
C ALA A 126 0.39 4.65 -10.29
N ALA A 127 -0.32 5.78 -10.18
CA ALA A 127 -0.47 6.50 -8.92
C ALA A 127 -1.14 5.62 -7.85
N THR A 128 -2.21 4.92 -8.22
CA THR A 128 -3.01 4.08 -7.33
C THR A 128 -3.31 2.71 -7.95
N GLY A 129 -3.77 1.76 -7.15
CA GLY A 129 -4.29 0.46 -7.61
C GLY A 129 -3.24 -0.55 -8.09
N GLY A 130 -1.94 -0.24 -7.96
CA GLY A 130 -0.88 -1.19 -8.31
C GLY A 130 -0.50 -2.09 -7.13
N TYR A 131 -0.47 -3.41 -7.36
CA TYR A 131 0.00 -4.44 -6.41
C TYR A 131 0.72 -5.54 -7.19
N ASP A 132 1.67 -6.21 -6.56
CA ASP A 132 2.39 -7.38 -7.12
C ASP A 132 2.86 -7.20 -8.58
N GLY A 133 3.42 -6.02 -8.91
CA GLY A 133 3.87 -5.70 -10.27
C GLY A 133 2.78 -5.16 -11.21
N PHE A 134 1.50 -5.24 -10.85
CA PHE A 134 0.44 -4.56 -11.60
C PHE A 134 0.58 -3.04 -11.49
N GLY A 135 0.30 -2.34 -12.59
CA GLY A 135 0.47 -0.88 -12.66
C GLY A 135 1.94 -0.43 -12.71
N VAL A 136 2.86 -1.30 -13.13
CA VAL A 136 4.27 -0.99 -13.38
C VAL A 136 4.64 -1.33 -14.81
N VAL A 137 5.26 -0.39 -15.53
CA VAL A 137 5.81 -0.61 -16.88
C VAL A 137 7.29 -0.26 -16.85
N VAL A 138 8.13 -1.26 -17.02
CA VAL A 138 9.58 -1.06 -17.20
C VAL A 138 9.86 -0.81 -18.66
N CYS A 139 10.24 0.42 -18.99
CA CYS A 139 10.51 0.86 -20.36
C CYS A 139 11.98 0.66 -20.70
N ARG A 140 12.30 -0.41 -21.41
CA ARG A 140 13.64 -0.72 -21.92
C ARG A 140 13.81 -0.40 -23.40
N ASN A 141 12.70 -0.15 -24.10
CA ASN A 141 12.65 0.17 -25.52
C ASN A 141 11.37 0.96 -25.83
N GLU A 142 11.23 1.44 -27.07
CA GLU A 142 10.06 2.22 -27.49
C GLU A 142 8.75 1.42 -27.48
N GLU A 143 8.80 0.10 -27.68
CA GLU A 143 7.60 -0.75 -27.63
C GLU A 143 7.02 -0.84 -26.20
N ASP A 144 7.88 -0.79 -25.19
CA ASP A 144 7.42 -0.80 -23.79
C ASP A 144 6.64 0.49 -23.45
N ILE A 145 7.05 1.61 -24.03
CA ILE A 145 6.38 2.90 -23.85
C ILE A 145 4.93 2.88 -24.32
N LEU A 146 4.64 2.12 -25.37
CA LEU A 146 3.28 1.98 -25.90
C LEU A 146 2.32 1.28 -24.90
N LYS A 147 2.87 0.57 -23.91
CA LYS A 147 2.10 -0.12 -22.86
C LYS A 147 1.69 0.81 -21.72
N ILE A 148 2.26 2.02 -21.65
CA ILE A 148 1.91 3.01 -20.62
C ILE A 148 0.46 3.44 -20.85
N PRO A 149 -0.44 3.25 -19.86
CA PRO A 149 -1.83 3.64 -19.99
C PRO A 149 -2.01 5.16 -19.91
N ASP A 150 -3.12 5.66 -20.41
CA ASP A 150 -3.55 7.05 -20.17
C ASP A 150 -4.17 7.15 -18.77
N ALA A 151 -3.31 7.32 -17.78
CA ALA A 151 -3.69 7.34 -16.36
C ALA A 151 -2.67 8.14 -15.54
N PRO A 152 -3.09 8.70 -14.39
CA PRO A 152 -2.16 9.30 -13.43
C PRO A 152 -1.12 8.30 -12.95
N GLY A 153 0.14 8.76 -12.91
CA GLY A 153 1.26 7.93 -12.47
C GLY A 153 2.51 8.75 -12.24
N MET A 154 3.64 8.07 -12.26
CA MET A 154 4.94 8.70 -12.18
C MET A 154 5.96 7.98 -13.05
N LEU A 155 6.91 8.74 -13.54
CA LEU A 155 8.16 8.27 -14.11
C LEU A 155 9.19 8.14 -12.99
N GLU A 156 9.96 7.08 -13.02
CA GLU A 156 10.98 6.78 -12.03
C GLU A 156 12.26 6.32 -12.72
N ALA A 157 13.42 6.76 -12.24
CA ALA A 157 14.68 6.31 -12.78
C ALA A 157 14.82 4.80 -12.57
N PHE A 158 15.20 4.11 -13.62
CA PHE A 158 15.56 2.69 -13.52
C PHE A 158 16.79 2.55 -12.63
N VAL A 159 16.70 1.66 -11.64
CA VAL A 159 17.80 1.33 -10.75
C VAL A 159 18.30 -0.05 -11.13
N ASP A 160 19.54 -0.14 -11.58
CA ASP A 160 20.21 -1.40 -11.84
C ASP A 160 20.82 -1.88 -10.53
N PHE A 161 20.09 -2.71 -9.79
CA PHE A 161 20.48 -3.18 -8.47
C PHE A 161 20.98 -4.63 -8.53
N ASP A 162 21.97 -4.92 -7.72
CA ASP A 162 22.52 -6.27 -7.59
C ASP A 162 21.65 -7.17 -6.70
N LEU A 163 20.93 -6.57 -5.74
CA LEU A 163 20.16 -7.29 -4.75
C LEU A 163 18.98 -6.44 -4.27
N GLU A 164 17.82 -7.07 -4.13
CA GLU A 164 16.66 -6.48 -3.46
C GLU A 164 16.57 -7.01 -2.02
N VAL A 165 16.43 -6.11 -1.07
CA VAL A 165 16.34 -6.46 0.35
C VAL A 165 15.11 -5.84 0.98
N SER A 166 14.55 -6.52 1.98
CA SER A 166 13.46 -6.00 2.80
C SER A 166 13.80 -6.01 4.27
N VAL A 167 13.25 -5.04 5.00
CA VAL A 167 13.33 -4.97 6.46
C VAL A 167 11.94 -4.71 7.02
N ILE A 168 11.43 -5.63 7.82
CA ILE A 168 10.18 -5.42 8.54
C ILE A 168 10.46 -4.55 9.77
N VAL A 169 9.70 -3.48 9.91
CA VAL A 169 9.81 -2.51 11.00
C VAL A 169 8.51 -2.46 11.76
N ALA A 170 8.57 -2.56 13.09
CA ALA A 170 7.45 -2.34 13.97
C ALA A 170 7.68 -1.08 14.80
N ARG A 171 6.68 -0.21 14.90
CA ARG A 171 6.69 0.98 15.74
C ARG A 171 5.45 1.01 16.61
N ASN A 172 5.60 1.22 17.91
CA ASN A 172 4.48 1.38 18.83
C ASN A 172 4.07 2.87 18.99
N GLU A 173 2.97 3.11 19.71
CA GLU A 173 2.44 4.47 19.93
C GLU A 173 3.38 5.36 20.76
N SER A 174 4.26 4.80 21.59
CA SER A 174 5.28 5.54 22.35
C SER A 174 6.49 5.93 21.48
N GLY A 175 6.52 5.51 20.22
CA GLY A 175 7.60 5.81 19.27
C GLY A 175 8.79 4.83 19.34
N GLU A 176 8.71 3.78 20.15
CA GLU A 176 9.73 2.71 20.15
C GLU A 176 9.70 1.96 18.82
N VAL A 177 10.87 1.76 18.23
CA VAL A 177 11.06 1.08 16.96
C VAL A 177 11.86 -0.21 17.16
N LYS A 178 11.38 -1.28 16.55
CA LYS A 178 12.09 -2.57 16.44
C LYS A 178 12.16 -2.98 14.99
N THR A 179 13.27 -3.57 14.60
CA THR A 179 13.48 -4.12 13.25
C THR A 179 13.67 -5.62 13.33
N PHE A 180 13.17 -6.31 12.32
CA PHE A 180 13.51 -7.71 12.08
C PHE A 180 14.83 -7.79 11.30
N PRO A 181 15.48 -8.97 11.24
CA PRO A 181 16.63 -9.16 10.37
C PRO A 181 16.30 -8.81 8.92
N VAL A 182 17.31 -8.31 8.20
CA VAL A 182 17.21 -8.06 6.76
C VAL A 182 17.00 -9.40 6.04
N ALA A 183 16.06 -9.42 5.11
CA ALA A 183 15.84 -10.54 4.19
C ALA A 183 16.16 -10.10 2.77
N ASP A 184 16.87 -10.92 2.03
CA ASP A 184 17.02 -10.81 0.58
C ASP A 184 15.80 -11.42 -0.12
N GLN A 185 15.49 -10.89 -1.30
CA GLN A 185 14.38 -11.36 -2.11
C GLN A 185 14.95 -12.02 -3.38
N GLU A 186 14.58 -13.29 -3.58
CA GLU A 186 14.85 -14.02 -4.81
C GLU A 186 13.55 -14.07 -5.64
N PHE A 187 13.63 -13.67 -6.92
CA PHE A 187 12.52 -13.66 -7.88
C PHE A 187 12.66 -14.75 -8.93
#